data_b7eb68d22898c9d195d250309140bd50
#
_entry.id   b7eb68d22898c9d195d250309140bd50
#
_cell.length_a   1.000
_cell.length_b   1.000
_cell.length_c   1.000
_cell.angle_alpha   90.00
_cell.angle_beta   90.00
_cell.angle_gamma   90.00
#
_symmetry.space_group_name_H-M   'P 1'
#
loop_
_entity.id
_entity.type
_entity.pdbx_description
1 polymer ?
#
loop_
_entity_poly.entity_id
_entity_poly.type
_entity_poly.pdbx_seq_one_letter_code
_entity_poly.pdbx_strand_id
1 'polypeptide(L)'
;MKNQTINPIAAGAAREAQGAASGVSVQVLSGEQAKGITLGCRIPKDYFETRGKGESDIAVHAGSYHLALKDANIEKYNIMTYSSILPGIATLVPQPADMVHGCVVESIMSVCTVSKGERGTAGIVYGWLYNRKTNEKYGGLVCENYGDYSPDDLKTLLLSSLNELYVNGFEEDYRLESIKYLHETVTPQKKYGTALVSLCFISYYHPIIINN
;
A
#
# COMPACT_ATOMS: atom_id res chain seq x y z
N MET A 1 40.79 15.28 37.81
CA MET A 1 40.68 15.27 36.37
C MET A 1 41.34 14.01 35.83
N LYS A 2 40.58 13.01 35.44
CA LYS A 2 41.08 11.76 34.82
C LYS A 2 40.59 11.72 33.38
N ASN A 3 41.52 11.82 32.44
CA ASN A 3 41.26 11.61 31.03
C ASN A 3 40.89 10.15 30.79
N GLN A 4 39.71 9.88 30.25
CA GLN A 4 39.39 8.60 29.69
C GLN A 4 39.70 8.61 28.18
N THR A 5 40.69 7.81 27.82
CA THR A 5 41.08 7.54 26.44
C THR A 5 40.05 6.56 25.83
N ILE A 6 39.37 6.97 24.76
CA ILE A 6 38.45 6.12 24.01
C ILE A 6 39.29 5.26 23.05
N ASN A 7 39.28 3.95 23.22
CA ASN A 7 39.90 3.00 22.30
C ASN A 7 39.15 2.95 20.94
N PRO A 8 39.84 2.96 19.79
CA PRO A 8 39.18 2.72 18.52
C PRO A 8 38.77 1.28 18.35
N ILE A 9 37.51 1.07 18.01
CA ILE A 9 36.94 -0.24 17.69
C ILE A 9 37.64 -0.77 16.43
N ALA A 10 38.20 -1.98 16.56
CA ALA A 10 38.90 -2.68 15.51
C ALA A 10 37.99 -2.95 14.30
N ALA A 11 38.51 -2.75 13.09
CA ALA A 11 37.94 -3.13 11.82
C ALA A 11 37.70 -4.65 11.77
N GLY A 12 36.44 -5.07 11.84
CA GLY A 12 36.03 -6.46 11.60
C GLY A 12 36.05 -6.77 10.12
N ALA A 13 36.81 -7.81 9.76
CA ALA A 13 36.90 -8.33 8.40
C ALA A 13 35.52 -8.74 7.85
N ALA A 14 35.20 -8.30 6.64
CA ALA A 14 34.03 -8.72 5.88
C ALA A 14 34.13 -10.21 5.58
N ARG A 15 33.19 -11.01 6.06
CA ARG A 15 32.94 -12.38 5.58
C ARG A 15 32.09 -12.31 4.33
N GLU A 16 32.63 -12.76 3.22
CA GLU A 16 31.89 -13.04 2.00
C GLU A 16 30.94 -14.22 2.24
N ALA A 17 29.64 -13.97 2.16
CA ALA A 17 28.64 -15.02 2.05
C ALA A 17 28.37 -15.26 0.55
N GLN A 18 28.90 -16.33 0.00
CA GLN A 18 28.53 -16.83 -1.32
C GLN A 18 27.15 -17.49 -1.22
N GLY A 19 26.14 -16.85 -1.78
CA GLY A 19 24.82 -17.40 -2.03
C GLY A 19 24.28 -16.75 -3.30
N ALA A 20 24.12 -17.55 -4.37
CA ALA A 20 23.64 -17.10 -5.66
C ALA A 20 22.17 -16.65 -5.59
N ALA A 21 21.94 -15.35 -5.52
CA ALA A 21 20.72 -14.70 -5.90
C ALA A 21 21.12 -13.44 -6.68
N SER A 22 20.45 -13.14 -7.79
CA SER A 22 20.67 -11.98 -8.66
C SER A 22 20.76 -10.70 -7.84
N GLY A 23 21.98 -10.31 -7.47
CA GLY A 23 22.19 -9.32 -6.44
C GLY A 23 22.32 -7.92 -6.98
N VAL A 24 21.60 -7.02 -6.39
CA VAL A 24 22.03 -5.64 -6.25
C VAL A 24 23.20 -5.65 -5.27
N SER A 25 24.44 -5.44 -5.74
CA SER A 25 25.57 -5.23 -4.85
C SER A 25 25.41 -3.86 -4.18
N VAL A 26 25.12 -3.86 -2.89
CA VAL A 26 25.17 -2.62 -2.08
C VAL A 26 26.64 -2.38 -1.75
N GLN A 27 27.29 -1.47 -2.46
CA GLN A 27 28.59 -0.95 -2.07
C GLN A 27 28.40 -0.01 -0.86
N VAL A 28 28.96 -0.38 0.28
CA VAL A 28 29.09 0.54 1.42
C VAL A 28 30.13 1.57 1.05
N LEU A 29 29.72 2.81 0.84
CA LEU A 29 30.58 3.92 0.48
C LEU A 29 31.22 4.48 1.75
N SER A 30 32.54 4.45 1.85
CA SER A 30 33.31 5.09 2.91
C SER A 30 34.22 6.18 2.31
N GLY A 31 34.13 7.39 2.85
CA GLY A 31 35.04 8.50 2.53
C GLY A 31 34.52 9.52 1.51
N GLU A 32 35.28 10.59 1.30
CA GLU A 32 34.93 11.79 0.51
C GLU A 32 34.74 11.61 -1.00
N GLN A 33 34.84 10.39 -1.51
CA GLN A 33 34.71 10.09 -2.94
C GLN A 33 33.51 9.14 -3.25
N ALA A 34 32.54 9.08 -2.38
CA ALA A 34 31.34 8.29 -2.64
C ALA A 34 30.57 8.86 -3.84
N LYS A 35 30.71 8.22 -5.01
CA LYS A 35 29.88 8.53 -6.17
C LYS A 35 28.49 8.00 -5.89
N GLY A 36 27.51 8.88 -5.70
CA GLY A 36 26.10 8.52 -5.60
C GLY A 36 25.56 8.07 -6.96
N ILE A 37 24.55 7.20 -6.94
CA ILE A 37 23.70 6.90 -8.10
C ILE A 37 22.40 7.71 -7.97
N THR A 38 21.95 8.25 -9.09
CA THR A 38 20.61 8.86 -9.11
C THR A 38 19.58 7.78 -9.42
N LEU A 39 18.62 7.59 -8.49
CA LEU A 39 17.47 6.73 -8.70
C LEU A 39 16.29 7.57 -9.16
N GLY A 40 15.52 7.08 -10.11
CA GLY A 40 14.23 7.65 -10.49
C GLY A 40 13.18 7.48 -9.38
N CYS A 41 12.00 8.03 -9.61
CA CYS A 41 10.88 7.81 -8.71
C CYS A 41 10.60 6.31 -8.58
N ARG A 42 10.45 5.82 -7.34
CA ARG A 42 10.06 4.43 -7.11
C ARG A 42 8.66 4.17 -7.65
N ILE A 43 8.47 3.02 -8.24
CA ILE A 43 7.20 2.59 -8.82
C ILE A 43 6.70 1.39 -8.01
N PRO A 44 5.53 1.47 -7.35
CA PRO A 44 4.93 0.34 -6.64
C PRO A 44 4.74 -0.87 -7.55
N LYS A 45 5.11 -2.06 -7.06
CA LYS A 45 5.09 -3.28 -7.88
C LYS A 45 4.16 -4.35 -7.31
N ASP A 46 4.59 -5.06 -6.28
CA ASP A 46 3.76 -6.13 -5.74
C ASP A 46 2.86 -5.58 -4.63
N TYR A 47 1.57 -5.94 -4.66
CA TYR A 47 0.60 -5.53 -3.67
C TYR A 47 -0.31 -6.70 -3.26
N PHE A 48 -0.85 -6.63 -2.05
CA PHE A 48 -1.90 -7.51 -1.58
C PHE A 48 -3.15 -6.72 -1.18
N GLU A 49 -4.28 -7.41 -1.19
CA GLU A 49 -5.56 -6.89 -0.74
C GLU A 49 -5.81 -7.34 0.69
N THR A 50 -6.33 -6.42 1.51
CA THR A 50 -6.78 -6.78 2.85
C THR A 50 -7.97 -5.93 3.27
N ARG A 51 -8.68 -6.39 4.29
CA ARG A 51 -9.80 -5.70 4.93
C ARG A 51 -9.91 -6.11 6.37
N GLY A 52 -10.51 -5.26 7.17
CA GLY A 52 -10.74 -5.57 8.57
C GLY A 52 -11.69 -4.59 9.23
N LYS A 53 -12.19 -4.98 10.38
CA LYS A 53 -13.05 -4.17 11.24
C LYS A 53 -12.67 -4.32 12.71
N GLY A 54 -13.01 -3.29 13.49
CA GLY A 54 -12.72 -3.29 14.92
C GLY A 54 -13.67 -2.40 15.69
N GLU A 55 -13.88 -2.73 16.94
CA GLU A 55 -14.77 -1.97 17.85
C GLU A 55 -14.08 -1.66 19.16
N SER A 56 -14.31 -0.47 19.71
CA SER A 56 -13.73 -0.01 20.98
C SER A 56 -14.69 0.88 21.76
N ASP A 57 -14.67 0.75 23.08
CA ASP A 57 -15.39 1.69 23.96
C ASP A 57 -14.54 2.88 24.38
N ILE A 58 -13.22 2.86 24.11
CA ILE A 58 -12.25 3.82 24.64
C ILE A 58 -11.95 4.93 23.62
N ALA A 59 -11.49 4.56 22.42
CA ALA A 59 -11.00 5.50 21.43
C ALA A 59 -11.15 4.97 20.00
N VAL A 60 -11.04 5.88 19.02
CA VAL A 60 -10.98 5.54 17.60
C VAL A 60 -9.58 5.08 17.23
N HIS A 61 -8.59 5.95 17.31
CA HIS A 61 -7.26 5.71 16.70
C HIS A 61 -6.51 4.54 17.36
N ALA A 62 -6.28 4.59 18.68
CA ALA A 62 -5.65 3.50 19.43
C ALA A 62 -6.66 2.41 19.86
N GLY A 63 -7.88 2.44 19.36
CA GLY A 63 -8.98 1.55 19.67
C GLY A 63 -9.54 0.87 18.42
N SER A 64 -10.72 1.33 17.94
CA SER A 64 -11.43 0.67 16.84
C SER A 64 -10.62 0.61 15.55
N TYR A 65 -9.87 1.67 15.21
CA TYR A 65 -9.00 1.69 14.03
C TYR A 65 -7.83 0.69 14.15
N HIS A 66 -7.11 0.70 15.30
CA HIS A 66 -6.04 -0.27 15.53
C HIS A 66 -6.55 -1.72 15.47
N LEU A 67 -7.74 -1.98 16.03
CA LEU A 67 -8.34 -3.31 15.97
C LEU A 67 -8.78 -3.69 14.56
N ALA A 68 -9.21 -2.74 13.74
CA ALA A 68 -9.48 -2.96 12.33
C ALA A 68 -8.19 -3.29 11.54
N LEU A 69 -7.07 -2.59 11.82
CA LEU A 69 -5.76 -2.92 11.26
C LEU A 69 -5.30 -4.33 11.68
N LYS A 70 -5.57 -4.72 12.93
CA LYS A 70 -5.25 -6.05 13.44
C LYS A 70 -6.07 -7.14 12.74
N ASP A 71 -7.35 -6.92 12.54
CA ASP A 71 -8.22 -7.85 11.80
C ASP A 71 -7.77 -7.98 10.33
N ALA A 72 -7.28 -6.88 9.74
CA ALA A 72 -6.66 -6.87 8.42
C ALA A 72 -5.22 -7.43 8.38
N ASN A 73 -4.64 -7.80 9.52
CA ASN A 73 -3.27 -8.28 9.71
C ASN A 73 -2.18 -7.30 9.19
N ILE A 74 -2.39 -5.99 9.45
CA ILE A 74 -1.45 -4.91 9.06
C ILE A 74 -1.15 -3.93 10.21
N GLU A 75 -1.55 -4.25 11.45
CA GLU A 75 -1.37 -3.38 12.63
C GLU A 75 0.09 -3.15 13.04
N LYS A 76 1.00 -3.99 12.54
CA LYS A 76 2.43 -3.92 12.88
C LYS A 76 3.22 -2.95 12.01
N TYR A 77 2.57 -2.32 11.01
CA TYR A 77 3.23 -1.52 9.99
C TYR A 77 2.93 -0.03 10.14
N ASN A 78 3.86 0.81 9.69
CA ASN A 78 3.62 2.23 9.47
C ASN A 78 2.94 2.40 8.11
N ILE A 79 1.67 2.79 8.09
CA ILE A 79 0.88 2.88 6.87
C ILE A 79 0.92 4.30 6.32
N MET A 80 1.29 4.43 5.04
CA MET A 80 1.22 5.67 4.27
C MET A 80 0.21 5.52 3.14
N THR A 81 -0.71 6.47 3.01
CA THR A 81 -1.75 6.42 1.98
C THR A 81 -1.30 7.09 0.68
N TYR A 82 -1.62 6.44 -0.44
CA TYR A 82 -1.44 6.96 -1.80
C TYR A 82 -2.73 7.56 -2.36
N SER A 83 -2.59 8.38 -3.40
CA SER A 83 -3.65 8.62 -4.35
C SER A 83 -3.89 7.41 -5.26
N SER A 84 -5.03 7.30 -5.84
CA SER A 84 -5.73 6.13 -6.37
C SER A 84 -5.25 5.65 -7.75
N ILE A 85 -3.94 5.37 -7.93
CA ILE A 85 -3.34 4.90 -9.19
C ILE A 85 -2.56 3.61 -8.98
N LEU A 86 -2.81 2.60 -9.82
CA LEU A 86 -2.01 1.37 -9.90
C LEU A 86 -1.08 1.43 -11.12
N PRO A 87 0.26 1.26 -10.94
CA PRO A 87 1.19 1.17 -12.05
C PRO A 87 0.94 -0.06 -12.93
N GLY A 88 1.27 0.02 -14.23
CA GLY A 88 1.12 -1.10 -15.15
C GLY A 88 1.89 -2.36 -14.76
N ILE A 89 3.02 -2.19 -14.05
CA ILE A 89 3.83 -3.30 -13.52
C ILE A 89 3.28 -3.91 -12.22
N ALA A 90 2.23 -3.29 -11.63
CA ALA A 90 1.71 -3.77 -10.35
C ALA A 90 1.07 -5.16 -10.49
N THR A 91 1.37 -6.03 -9.53
CA THR A 91 0.95 -7.43 -9.48
C THR A 91 0.33 -7.76 -8.13
N LEU A 92 -0.86 -8.32 -8.15
CA LEU A 92 -1.51 -8.85 -6.95
C LEU A 92 -0.80 -10.11 -6.49
N VAL A 93 -0.39 -10.15 -5.23
CA VAL A 93 0.26 -11.30 -4.59
C VAL A 93 -0.48 -11.66 -3.29
N PRO A 94 -0.30 -12.88 -2.76
CA PRO A 94 -0.77 -13.21 -1.42
C PRO A 94 -0.17 -12.30 -0.36
N GLN A 95 -0.94 -12.01 0.70
CA GLN A 95 -0.42 -11.27 1.86
C GLN A 95 0.75 -12.02 2.48
N PRO A 96 1.94 -11.38 2.65
CA PRO A 96 3.09 -12.01 3.28
C PRO A 96 2.81 -12.36 4.74
N ALA A 97 3.25 -13.54 5.17
CA ALA A 97 3.12 -13.97 6.57
C ALA A 97 4.05 -13.20 7.52
N ASP A 98 5.27 -12.88 7.04
CA ASP A 98 6.35 -12.34 7.86
C ASP A 98 6.90 -11.04 7.27
N MET A 99 6.24 -9.92 7.57
CA MET A 99 6.80 -8.59 7.33
C MET A 99 7.40 -8.05 8.63
N VAL A 100 8.47 -7.27 8.52
CA VAL A 100 9.18 -6.71 9.68
C VAL A 100 8.29 -5.72 10.43
N HIS A 101 8.21 -5.86 11.76
CA HIS A 101 7.50 -4.92 12.63
C HIS A 101 8.04 -3.50 12.44
N GLY A 102 7.14 -2.54 12.21
CA GLY A 102 7.49 -1.14 11.99
C GLY A 102 7.95 -0.79 10.57
N CYS A 103 7.96 -1.73 9.62
CA CYS A 103 8.23 -1.39 8.22
C CYS A 103 7.14 -0.43 7.68
N VAL A 104 7.50 0.33 6.66
CA VAL A 104 6.56 1.23 5.99
C VAL A 104 5.82 0.45 4.90
N VAL A 105 4.50 0.46 4.98
CA VAL A 105 3.59 -0.08 3.96
C VAL A 105 2.83 1.08 3.35
N GLU A 106 3.02 1.29 2.07
CA GLU A 106 2.27 2.28 1.31
C GLU A 106 1.00 1.64 0.75
N SER A 107 -0.12 2.34 0.84
CA SER A 107 -1.41 1.73 0.52
C SER A 107 -2.39 2.69 -0.12
N ILE A 108 -3.30 2.16 -0.94
CA ILE A 108 -4.56 2.80 -1.29
C ILE A 108 -5.58 2.25 -0.31
N MET A 109 -6.25 3.11 0.47
CA MET A 109 -7.07 2.68 1.59
C MET A 109 -8.37 3.47 1.71
N SER A 110 -9.46 2.76 1.98
CA SER A 110 -10.74 3.32 2.42
C SER A 110 -10.96 2.97 3.89
N VAL A 111 -11.35 3.95 4.71
CA VAL A 111 -11.60 3.79 6.14
C VAL A 111 -12.87 4.50 6.53
N CYS A 112 -13.79 3.79 7.19
CA CYS A 112 -15.02 4.35 7.76
C CYS A 112 -15.05 4.14 9.26
N THR A 113 -15.19 5.22 10.02
CA THR A 113 -15.38 5.18 11.48
C THR A 113 -16.75 5.72 11.84
N VAL A 114 -17.46 4.96 12.68
CA VAL A 114 -18.83 5.26 13.08
C VAL A 114 -19.03 5.06 14.58
N SER A 115 -20.12 5.63 15.11
CA SER A 115 -20.55 5.46 16.49
C SER A 115 -21.40 4.20 16.66
N LYS A 116 -21.66 3.82 17.90
CA LYS A 116 -22.49 2.67 18.27
C LYS A 116 -23.83 2.66 17.53
N GLY A 117 -24.15 1.55 16.89
CA GLY A 117 -25.40 1.31 16.17
C GLY A 117 -25.48 1.94 14.78
N GLU A 118 -24.52 2.79 14.40
CA GLU A 118 -24.43 3.33 13.04
C GLU A 118 -23.75 2.32 12.12
N ARG A 119 -24.16 2.27 10.85
CA ARG A 119 -23.49 1.45 9.86
C ARG A 119 -22.36 2.25 9.21
N GLY A 120 -21.15 1.66 9.20
CA GLY A 120 -20.02 2.18 8.43
C GLY A 120 -19.53 1.14 7.43
N THR A 121 -19.54 1.50 6.15
CA THR A 121 -19.00 0.67 5.07
C THR A 121 -17.84 1.40 4.42
N ALA A 122 -16.71 0.72 4.26
CA ALA A 122 -15.55 1.15 3.49
C ALA A 122 -15.41 0.29 2.24
N GLY A 123 -15.08 0.87 1.09
CA GLY A 123 -14.95 0.13 -0.16
C GLY A 123 -13.91 0.69 -1.11
N ILE A 124 -13.36 -0.19 -1.92
CA ILE A 124 -12.45 0.11 -3.02
C ILE A 124 -12.95 -0.63 -4.26
N VAL A 125 -12.99 0.06 -5.39
CA VAL A 125 -13.11 -0.56 -6.72
C VAL A 125 -11.88 -0.21 -7.52
N TYR A 126 -11.36 -1.16 -8.28
CA TYR A 126 -10.29 -0.88 -9.23
C TYR A 126 -10.45 -1.70 -10.52
N GLY A 127 -9.84 -1.22 -11.60
CA GLY A 127 -9.82 -1.91 -12.88
C GLY A 127 -8.55 -1.57 -13.64
N TRP A 128 -8.21 -2.41 -14.62
CA TRP A 128 -6.98 -2.29 -15.40
C TRP A 128 -7.25 -1.72 -16.78
N LEU A 129 -6.37 -0.80 -17.19
CA LEU A 129 -6.36 -0.19 -18.51
C LEU A 129 -5.43 -0.96 -19.45
N TYR A 130 -5.97 -1.41 -20.59
CA TYR A 130 -5.20 -2.06 -21.65
C TYR A 130 -5.25 -1.21 -22.91
N ASN A 131 -4.09 -0.93 -23.49
CA ASN A 131 -4.00 -0.18 -24.73
C ASN A 131 -4.76 -0.89 -25.84
N ARG A 132 -5.63 -0.17 -26.57
CA ARG A 132 -6.48 -0.76 -27.62
C ARG A 132 -5.70 -1.28 -28.81
N LYS A 133 -4.51 -0.70 -29.11
CA LYS A 133 -3.68 -1.04 -30.26
C LYS A 133 -2.66 -2.13 -29.94
N THR A 134 -1.96 -2.00 -28.80
CA THR A 134 -0.87 -2.92 -28.43
C THR A 134 -1.31 -4.05 -27.50
N ASN A 135 -2.48 -3.93 -26.88
CA ASN A 135 -2.99 -4.83 -25.83
C ASN A 135 -2.11 -4.90 -24.56
N GLU A 136 -1.19 -3.96 -24.41
CA GLU A 136 -0.33 -3.88 -23.21
C GLU A 136 -1.09 -3.28 -22.03
N LYS A 137 -0.81 -3.77 -20.83
CA LYS A 137 -1.34 -3.23 -19.59
C LYS A 137 -0.65 -1.89 -19.29
N TYR A 138 -1.40 -0.81 -19.33
CA TYR A 138 -0.91 0.55 -19.09
C TYR A 138 -0.83 0.88 -17.60
N GLY A 139 -1.88 0.58 -16.85
CA GLY A 139 -2.00 0.90 -15.43
C GLY A 139 -3.38 0.51 -14.91
N GLY A 140 -3.72 0.95 -13.71
CA GLY A 140 -5.04 0.74 -13.15
C GLY A 140 -5.62 2.02 -12.52
N LEU A 141 -6.92 2.16 -12.62
CA LEU A 141 -7.71 3.18 -11.95
C LEU A 141 -8.29 2.58 -10.67
N VAL A 142 -8.29 3.36 -9.61
CA VAL A 142 -8.87 2.97 -8.32
C VAL A 142 -9.84 4.07 -7.89
N CYS A 143 -10.95 3.68 -7.28
CA CYS A 143 -11.83 4.58 -6.55
C CYS A 143 -12.08 4.00 -5.17
N GLU A 144 -11.98 4.84 -4.14
CA GLU A 144 -12.31 4.53 -2.77
C GLU A 144 -13.41 5.46 -2.27
N ASN A 145 -14.31 4.91 -1.46
CA ASN A 145 -15.32 5.68 -0.75
C ASN A 145 -15.76 4.95 0.52
N TYR A 146 -16.40 5.69 1.42
CA TYR A 146 -16.90 5.17 2.69
C TYR A 146 -18.11 5.97 3.18
N GLY A 147 -18.88 5.39 4.07
CA GLY A 147 -20.02 6.05 4.71
C GLY A 147 -21.12 5.10 5.13
N ASP A 148 -22.31 5.64 5.39
CA ASP A 148 -23.51 4.86 5.67
C ASP A 148 -24.15 4.35 4.38
N TYR A 149 -23.49 3.35 3.78
CA TYR A 149 -23.97 2.68 2.58
C TYR A 149 -24.20 1.20 2.85
N SER A 150 -25.20 0.61 2.18
CA SER A 150 -25.16 -0.85 2.01
C SER A 150 -23.96 -1.22 1.10
N PRO A 151 -23.43 -2.46 1.19
CA PRO A 151 -22.36 -2.91 0.29
C PRO A 151 -22.70 -2.76 -1.19
N ASP A 152 -23.97 -2.96 -1.58
CA ASP A 152 -24.42 -2.87 -2.96
C ASP A 152 -24.57 -1.41 -3.42
N ASP A 153 -25.04 -0.50 -2.55
CA ASP A 153 -25.12 0.93 -2.86
C ASP A 153 -23.69 1.49 -3.03
N LEU A 154 -22.78 1.16 -2.13
CA LEU A 154 -21.39 1.59 -2.22
C LEU A 154 -20.72 1.05 -3.49
N LYS A 155 -20.98 -0.21 -3.83
CA LYS A 155 -20.47 -0.82 -5.08
C LYS A 155 -20.97 -0.06 -6.30
N THR A 156 -22.26 0.26 -6.34
CA THR A 156 -22.87 0.99 -7.47
C THR A 156 -22.25 2.37 -7.62
N LEU A 157 -22.09 3.10 -6.50
CA LEU A 157 -21.44 4.41 -6.48
C LEU A 157 -20.00 4.34 -6.98
N LEU A 158 -19.21 3.41 -6.46
CA LEU A 158 -17.80 3.26 -6.84
C LEU A 158 -17.63 2.83 -8.30
N LEU A 159 -18.48 1.95 -8.82
CA LEU A 159 -18.47 1.57 -10.23
C LEU A 159 -18.81 2.76 -11.13
N SER A 160 -19.76 3.61 -10.72
CA SER A 160 -20.09 4.83 -11.46
C SER A 160 -18.91 5.80 -11.47
N SER A 161 -18.24 5.99 -10.33
CA SER A 161 -17.05 6.85 -10.23
C SER A 161 -15.88 6.32 -11.08
N LEU A 162 -15.64 5.01 -11.05
CA LEU A 162 -14.60 4.37 -11.88
C LEU A 162 -14.89 4.56 -13.37
N ASN A 163 -16.16 4.40 -13.78
CA ASN A 163 -16.56 4.61 -15.17
C ASN A 163 -16.42 6.07 -15.58
N GLU A 164 -16.74 7.01 -14.71
CA GLU A 164 -16.56 8.45 -14.97
C GLU A 164 -15.08 8.79 -15.19
N LEU A 165 -14.18 8.32 -14.35
CA LEU A 165 -12.73 8.48 -14.54
C LEU A 165 -12.27 7.89 -15.88
N TYR A 166 -12.75 6.70 -16.21
CA TYR A 166 -12.39 6.01 -17.45
C TYR A 166 -12.86 6.79 -18.68
N VAL A 167 -14.12 7.18 -18.74
CA VAL A 167 -14.69 7.91 -19.89
C VAL A 167 -14.03 9.28 -20.08
N ASN A 168 -13.76 9.99 -18.99
CA ASN A 168 -13.20 11.35 -19.07
C ASN A 168 -11.69 11.39 -19.40
N GLY A 169 -10.95 10.28 -19.28
CA GLY A 169 -9.51 10.34 -19.45
C GLY A 169 -8.87 9.24 -20.28
N PHE A 170 -9.55 8.12 -20.51
CA PHE A 170 -8.87 6.92 -21.00
C PHE A 170 -9.63 6.16 -22.11
N GLU A 171 -10.91 6.41 -22.32
CA GLU A 171 -11.77 5.60 -23.20
C GLU A 171 -11.29 5.54 -24.66
N GLU A 172 -10.69 6.60 -25.18
CA GLU A 172 -10.26 6.67 -26.57
C GLU A 172 -9.12 5.67 -26.85
N ASP A 173 -8.13 5.58 -25.95
CA ASP A 173 -6.91 4.81 -26.18
C ASP A 173 -6.89 3.46 -25.45
N TYR A 174 -7.70 3.27 -24.42
CA TYR A 174 -7.67 2.12 -23.54
C TYR A 174 -9.01 1.42 -23.39
N ARG A 175 -8.97 0.14 -23.01
CA ARG A 175 -10.11 -0.62 -22.49
C ARG A 175 -9.96 -0.79 -21.00
N LEU A 176 -11.03 -0.60 -20.24
CA LEU A 176 -11.08 -0.88 -18.81
C LEU A 176 -11.57 -2.31 -18.60
N GLU A 177 -10.74 -3.15 -17.99
CA GLU A 177 -10.99 -4.59 -17.81
C GLU A 177 -10.67 -5.05 -16.40
N SER A 178 -11.07 -6.28 -16.06
CA SER A 178 -10.75 -6.95 -14.78
C SER A 178 -11.13 -6.11 -13.56
N ILE A 179 -12.34 -5.54 -13.60
CA ILE A 179 -12.84 -4.71 -12.50
C ILE A 179 -13.08 -5.56 -11.26
N LYS A 180 -12.56 -5.12 -10.12
CA LYS A 180 -12.70 -5.78 -8.83
C LYS A 180 -13.21 -4.81 -7.77
N TYR A 181 -14.10 -5.30 -6.90
CA TYR A 181 -14.66 -4.56 -5.78
C TYR A 181 -14.35 -5.27 -4.46
N LEU A 182 -13.88 -4.50 -3.48
CA LEU A 182 -13.65 -4.93 -2.11
C LEU A 182 -14.41 -4.02 -1.16
N HIS A 183 -14.95 -4.58 -0.09
CA HIS A 183 -15.60 -3.80 0.96
C HIS A 183 -15.47 -4.49 2.31
N GLU A 184 -15.63 -3.69 3.38
CA GLU A 184 -15.87 -4.15 4.74
C GLU A 184 -16.93 -3.27 5.38
N THR A 185 -17.74 -3.87 6.26
CA THR A 185 -18.85 -3.16 6.93
C THR A 185 -18.83 -3.47 8.43
N VAL A 186 -19.09 -2.44 9.24
CA VAL A 186 -19.26 -2.56 10.69
C VAL A 186 -20.54 -1.87 11.13
N THR A 187 -21.26 -2.48 12.07
CA THR A 187 -22.31 -1.82 12.88
C THR A 187 -21.96 -2.10 14.34
N PRO A 188 -21.21 -1.19 14.99
CA PRO A 188 -20.59 -1.50 16.26
C PRO A 188 -21.60 -1.61 17.40
N GLN A 189 -21.35 -2.56 18.30
CA GLN A 189 -22.02 -2.69 19.57
C GLN A 189 -21.32 -1.85 20.67
N LYS A 190 -20.04 -1.52 20.45
CA LYS A 190 -19.24 -0.64 21.29
C LYS A 190 -19.38 0.82 20.84
N LYS A 191 -18.79 1.75 21.61
CA LYS A 191 -18.90 3.20 21.40
C LYS A 191 -18.40 3.62 20.01
N TYR A 192 -17.35 2.99 19.50
CA TYR A 192 -16.74 3.28 18.21
C TYR A 192 -16.56 2.00 17.40
N GLY A 193 -16.78 2.08 16.09
CA GLY A 193 -16.47 1.04 15.13
C GLY A 193 -15.69 1.59 13.95
N THR A 194 -14.79 0.78 13.40
CA THR A 194 -14.05 1.12 12.18
C THR A 194 -14.08 -0.06 11.23
N ALA A 195 -14.40 0.20 9.97
CA ALA A 195 -14.23 -0.71 8.85
C ALA A 195 -13.14 -0.14 7.92
N LEU A 196 -12.28 -0.99 7.37
CA LEU A 196 -11.26 -0.58 6.40
C LEU A 196 -11.07 -1.61 5.29
N VAL A 197 -10.63 -1.11 4.14
CA VAL A 197 -10.19 -1.91 2.98
C VAL A 197 -8.90 -1.29 2.45
N SER A 198 -7.92 -2.11 2.08
CA SER A 198 -6.62 -1.62 1.63
C SER A 198 -6.00 -2.46 0.51
N LEU A 199 -5.33 -1.77 -0.42
CA LEU A 199 -4.36 -2.34 -1.36
C LEU A 199 -2.97 -1.94 -0.84
N CYS A 200 -2.23 -2.89 -0.29
CA CYS A 200 -0.95 -2.65 0.40
C CYS A 200 0.23 -3.03 -0.49
N PHE A 201 1.11 -2.08 -0.81
CA PHE A 201 2.31 -2.32 -1.61
C PHE A 201 3.47 -2.81 -0.75
N ILE A 202 4.18 -3.83 -1.24
CA ILE A 202 5.26 -4.51 -0.49
C ILE A 202 6.58 -4.56 -1.24
N SER A 203 6.60 -4.17 -2.50
CA SER A 203 7.82 -4.06 -3.28
C SER A 203 7.76 -2.90 -4.27
N TYR A 204 8.94 -2.45 -4.71
CA TYR A 204 9.08 -1.28 -5.56
C TYR A 204 10.14 -1.51 -6.64
N TYR A 205 9.85 -1.04 -7.83
CA TYR A 205 10.84 -0.90 -8.89
C TYR A 205 11.47 0.50 -8.83
N HIS A 206 12.80 0.56 -8.81
CA HIS A 206 13.57 1.80 -8.82
C HIS A 206 14.31 1.94 -10.15
N PRO A 207 13.84 2.76 -11.09
CA PRO A 207 14.60 3.04 -12.31
C PRO A 207 15.90 3.78 -11.96
N ILE A 208 17.01 3.32 -12.53
CA ILE A 208 18.32 4.00 -12.43
C ILE A 208 18.40 4.99 -13.58
N ILE A 209 18.66 6.27 -13.27
CA ILE A 209 18.90 7.30 -14.27
C ILE A 209 20.39 7.34 -14.54
N ILE A 210 20.80 6.84 -15.71
CA ILE A 210 22.18 6.93 -16.18
C ILE A 210 22.29 8.27 -16.90
N ASN A 211 22.93 9.26 -16.28
CA ASN A 211 23.31 10.49 -16.95
C ASN A 211 24.54 10.18 -17.83
N ASN A 212 24.35 10.21 -19.15
CA ASN A 212 25.44 10.14 -20.13
C ASN A 212 26.22 11.45 -20.15
#